data_44a10ce0f8d0dc92625cf58e889baf30
#
_entry.id   44a10ce0f8d0dc92625cf58e889baf30
#
_cell.length_a   1.000
_cell.length_b   1.000
_cell.length_c   1.000
_cell.angle_alpha   90.00
_cell.angle_beta   90.00
_cell.angle_gamma   90.00
#
_symmetry.space_group_name_H-M   'P 1'
#
loop_
_entity.id
_entity.type
_entity.pdbx_description
1 polymer ?
#
loop_
_entity_poly.entity_id
_entity_poly.type
_entity_poly.pdbx_seq_one_letter_code
_entity_poly.pdbx_strand_id
1 'polypeptide(L)'
;MSVKATLILILLVFASTARAQQKMAQGDPSRLHCEMMKRGEKGMGFSQQTTTHHFRLLADGGVVEIGANDPKDTAGRDQIRKHLSHIAKMFSEGNFEIPMFIHDKTPRGVPMMSELRDQIYYDFEPMDSGGRVRIHTSNARAVEAVHEFLRFQITEHQTGDPMSPPDSPAK
;
A
#
# COMPACT_ATOMS: atom_id res chain seq x y z
N MET A 1 -15.12 53.37 24.58
CA MET A 1 -15.49 52.37 23.52
C MET A 1 -14.24 52.07 22.72
N SER A 2 -13.87 50.85 22.45
CA SER A 2 -12.95 50.40 21.38
C SER A 2 -11.72 49.55 21.75
N VAL A 3 -11.51 49.14 22.98
CA VAL A 3 -10.39 48.21 23.29
C VAL A 3 -10.78 46.76 23.03
N LYS A 4 -12.08 46.38 23.17
CA LYS A 4 -12.56 45.00 22.99
C LYS A 4 -12.61 44.55 21.52
N ALA A 5 -12.85 45.47 20.58
CA ALA A 5 -12.91 45.15 19.14
C ALA A 5 -11.55 44.85 18.54
N THR A 6 -10.49 45.53 19.00
CA THR A 6 -9.13 45.33 18.50
C THR A 6 -8.51 44.00 18.93
N LEU A 7 -8.85 43.49 20.12
CA LEU A 7 -8.37 42.20 20.60
C LEU A 7 -8.96 41.04 19.83
N ILE A 8 -10.23 41.09 19.42
CA ILE A 8 -10.92 40.05 18.65
C ILE A 8 -10.35 39.95 17.23
N LEU A 9 -9.99 41.06 16.59
CA LEU A 9 -9.42 41.10 15.26
C LEU A 9 -8.03 40.46 15.22
N ILE A 10 -7.20 40.70 16.23
CA ILE A 10 -5.86 40.11 16.34
C ILE A 10 -5.92 38.61 16.53
N LEU A 11 -6.86 38.08 17.35
CA LEU A 11 -7.05 36.65 17.55
C LEU A 11 -7.51 35.90 16.27
N LEU A 12 -8.34 36.52 15.44
CA LEU A 12 -8.79 35.94 14.17
C LEU A 12 -7.65 35.88 13.12
N VAL A 13 -6.75 36.82 13.09
CA VAL A 13 -5.59 36.83 12.18
C VAL A 13 -4.59 35.73 12.57
N PHE A 14 -4.33 35.50 13.85
CA PHE A 14 -3.43 34.44 14.31
C PHE A 14 -3.99 33.04 14.06
N ALA A 15 -5.31 32.85 14.17
CA ALA A 15 -5.95 31.56 13.86
C ALA A 15 -5.90 31.23 12.36
N SER A 16 -5.95 32.21 11.49
CA SER A 16 -5.87 32.03 10.04
C SER A 16 -4.45 31.65 9.57
N THR A 17 -3.43 32.25 10.16
CA THR A 17 -2.02 31.96 9.82
C THR A 17 -1.59 30.57 10.33
N ALA A 18 -2.05 30.17 11.53
CA ALA A 18 -1.78 28.83 12.06
C ALA A 18 -2.40 27.71 11.20
N ARG A 19 -3.61 27.91 10.68
CA ARG A 19 -4.24 26.96 9.77
C ARG A 19 -3.54 26.85 8.41
N ALA A 20 -3.06 27.97 7.87
CA ALA A 20 -2.30 28.00 6.62
C ALA A 20 -0.94 27.29 6.77
N GLN A 21 -0.24 27.52 7.89
CA GLN A 21 1.02 26.85 8.20
C GLN A 21 0.86 25.34 8.45
N GLN A 22 -0.24 24.93 9.08
CA GLN A 22 -0.56 23.52 9.29
C GLN A 22 -0.85 22.77 7.97
N LYS A 23 -1.50 23.44 7.01
CA LYS A 23 -1.76 22.89 5.67
C LYS A 23 -0.48 22.78 4.82
N MET A 24 0.48 23.68 5.00
CA MET A 24 1.79 23.61 4.34
C MET A 24 2.68 22.50 4.91
N ALA A 25 2.54 22.17 6.20
CA ALA A 25 3.31 21.11 6.86
C ALA A 25 2.84 19.70 6.48
N GLN A 26 1.62 19.52 5.96
CA GLN A 26 1.03 18.23 5.60
C GLN A 26 1.29 17.79 4.15
N GLY A 27 2.06 18.50 3.36
CA GLY A 27 2.32 18.19 1.95
C GLY A 27 1.03 18.14 1.10
N ASP A 28 1.10 18.51 -0.16
CA ASP A 28 -0.02 18.38 -1.09
C ASP A 28 -0.25 16.87 -1.36
N PRO A 29 -1.44 16.29 -1.09
CA PRO A 29 -1.72 14.87 -1.32
C PRO A 29 -1.45 14.42 -2.76
N SER A 30 -1.70 15.27 -3.75
CA SER A 30 -1.43 14.98 -5.16
C SER A 30 0.08 14.89 -5.44
N ARG A 31 0.88 15.74 -4.80
CA ARG A 31 2.34 15.69 -4.91
C ARG A 31 2.90 14.42 -4.24
N LEU A 32 2.44 14.09 -3.04
CA LEU A 32 2.87 12.87 -2.33
C LEU A 32 2.55 11.61 -3.14
N HIS A 33 1.37 11.55 -3.74
CA HIS A 33 0.98 10.45 -4.63
C HIS A 33 1.88 10.38 -5.87
N CYS A 34 2.16 11.51 -6.52
CA CYS A 34 3.07 11.57 -7.68
C CYS A 34 4.49 11.08 -7.35
N GLU A 35 5.03 11.46 -6.19
CA GLU A 35 6.34 10.98 -5.74
C GLU A 35 6.32 9.48 -5.42
N MET A 36 5.25 8.97 -4.83
CA MET A 36 5.07 7.52 -4.61
C MET A 36 5.04 6.76 -5.95
N MET A 37 4.31 7.25 -6.94
CA MET A 37 4.26 6.65 -8.29
C MET A 37 5.65 6.55 -8.93
N LYS A 38 6.47 7.62 -8.84
CA LYS A 38 7.86 7.62 -9.36
C LYS A 38 8.75 6.61 -8.63
N ARG A 39 8.64 6.54 -7.29
CA ARG A 39 9.36 5.52 -6.53
C ARG A 39 8.87 4.11 -6.88
N GLY A 40 7.57 3.96 -7.14
CA GLY A 40 6.96 2.71 -7.57
C GLY A 40 7.56 2.20 -8.87
N GLU A 41 7.62 3.02 -9.93
CA GLU A 41 8.26 2.65 -11.20
C GLU A 41 9.71 2.21 -11.00
N LYS A 42 10.47 2.94 -10.17
CA LYS A 42 11.87 2.58 -9.86
C LYS A 42 11.98 1.29 -9.06
N GLY A 43 11.11 1.07 -8.07
CA GLY A 43 11.16 -0.08 -7.17
C GLY A 43 10.63 -1.36 -7.80
N MET A 44 9.60 -1.26 -8.66
CA MET A 44 8.96 -2.40 -9.31
C MET A 44 9.56 -2.73 -10.68
N GLY A 45 10.11 -1.74 -11.38
CA GLY A 45 10.70 -1.91 -12.72
C GLY A 45 9.69 -1.89 -13.87
N PHE A 46 8.43 -1.50 -13.61
CA PHE A 46 7.37 -1.32 -14.61
C PHE A 46 6.46 -0.14 -14.22
N SER A 47 5.69 0.37 -15.20
CA SER A 47 4.80 1.51 -14.98
C SER A 47 3.48 1.09 -14.34
N GLN A 48 3.07 1.78 -13.29
CA GLN A 48 1.75 1.62 -12.68
C GLN A 48 0.61 2.11 -13.58
N GLN A 49 0.90 2.94 -14.59
CA GLN A 49 -0.11 3.44 -15.54
C GLN A 49 -0.54 2.38 -16.55
N THR A 50 0.35 1.41 -16.84
CA THR A 50 0.09 0.32 -17.78
C THR A 50 -0.24 -1.00 -17.10
N THR A 51 -0.41 -0.98 -15.79
CA THR A 51 -0.70 -2.15 -14.97
C THR A 51 -1.86 -1.91 -14.02
N THR A 52 -2.55 -2.98 -13.63
CA THR A 52 -3.59 -2.95 -12.59
C THR A 52 -3.12 -3.75 -11.40
N HIS A 53 -3.29 -3.17 -10.20
CA HIS A 53 -2.98 -3.79 -8.92
C HIS A 53 -4.27 -4.14 -8.17
N HIS A 54 -4.30 -5.31 -7.56
CA HIS A 54 -5.34 -5.73 -6.63
C HIS A 54 -4.73 -6.26 -5.35
N PHE A 55 -5.36 -5.90 -4.23
CA PHE A 55 -4.99 -6.39 -2.90
C PHE A 55 -6.24 -6.96 -2.25
N ARG A 56 -6.28 -8.27 -2.06
CA ARG A 56 -7.47 -8.96 -1.56
C ARG A 56 -7.20 -9.59 -0.22
N LEU A 57 -8.04 -9.26 0.76
CA LEU A 57 -8.04 -9.90 2.06
C LEU A 57 -8.76 -11.25 1.97
N LEU A 58 -8.18 -12.29 2.58
CA LEU A 58 -8.78 -13.64 2.68
C LEU A 58 -8.80 -14.08 4.14
N ALA A 59 -9.61 -15.06 4.48
CA ALA A 59 -9.78 -15.52 5.87
C ALA A 59 -8.46 -15.96 6.55
N ASP A 60 -7.49 -16.43 5.79
CA ASP A 60 -6.20 -16.95 6.24
C ASP A 60 -5.00 -16.08 5.78
N GLY A 61 -5.23 -14.83 5.35
CA GLY A 61 -4.20 -13.92 4.86
C GLY A 61 -4.67 -13.06 3.70
N GLY A 62 -4.12 -13.22 2.48
CA GLY A 62 -4.56 -12.43 1.34
C GLY A 62 -3.77 -12.65 0.06
N VAL A 63 -3.95 -11.74 -0.90
CA VAL A 63 -3.35 -11.79 -2.24
C VAL A 63 -2.89 -10.40 -2.67
N VAL A 64 -1.69 -10.33 -3.22
CA VAL A 64 -1.21 -9.21 -4.04
C VAL A 64 -1.22 -9.68 -5.49
N GLU A 65 -1.96 -9.02 -6.36
CA GLU A 65 -2.11 -9.38 -7.77
C GLU A 65 -1.77 -8.20 -8.65
N ILE A 66 -0.98 -8.40 -9.70
CA ILE A 66 -0.61 -7.37 -10.67
C ILE A 66 -0.73 -7.95 -12.07
N GLY A 67 -1.39 -7.21 -12.96
CA GLY A 67 -1.54 -7.56 -14.37
C GLY A 67 -1.23 -6.39 -15.29
N ALA A 68 -0.65 -6.68 -16.46
CA ALA A 68 -0.54 -5.72 -17.55
C ALA A 68 -1.94 -5.45 -18.14
N ASN A 69 -2.25 -4.17 -18.42
CA ASN A 69 -3.54 -3.75 -18.95
C ASN A 69 -3.72 -4.16 -20.42
N ASP A 70 -2.63 -4.17 -21.18
CA ASP A 70 -2.63 -4.68 -22.57
C ASP A 70 -2.20 -6.15 -22.56
N PRO A 71 -3.05 -7.11 -23.00
CA PRO A 71 -2.69 -8.52 -23.09
C PRO A 71 -1.53 -8.80 -24.06
N LYS A 72 -1.18 -7.86 -24.93
CA LYS A 72 -0.04 -7.95 -25.84
C LYS A 72 1.26 -7.46 -25.23
N ASP A 73 1.23 -6.79 -24.09
CA ASP A 73 2.44 -6.32 -23.37
C ASP A 73 3.13 -7.49 -22.67
N THR A 74 3.77 -8.34 -23.46
CA THR A 74 4.52 -9.50 -22.94
C THR A 74 5.75 -9.08 -22.13
N ALA A 75 6.37 -7.96 -22.46
CA ALA A 75 7.52 -7.43 -21.72
C ALA A 75 7.11 -6.94 -20.32
N GLY A 76 6.03 -6.17 -20.21
CA GLY A 76 5.47 -5.72 -18.92
C GLY A 76 5.03 -6.91 -18.08
N ARG A 77 4.32 -7.87 -18.67
CA ARG A 77 3.94 -9.12 -17.99
C ARG A 77 5.16 -9.84 -17.38
N ASP A 78 6.24 -10.00 -18.15
CA ASP A 78 7.42 -10.72 -17.68
C ASP A 78 8.18 -9.95 -16.58
N GLN A 79 8.18 -8.60 -16.63
CA GLN A 79 8.69 -7.74 -15.55
C GLN A 79 7.85 -7.89 -14.28
N ILE A 80 6.51 -7.91 -14.38
CA ILE A 80 5.59 -8.14 -13.27
C ILE A 80 5.89 -9.48 -12.60
N ARG A 81 5.99 -10.56 -13.37
CA ARG A 81 6.29 -11.91 -12.85
C ARG A 81 7.62 -11.95 -12.11
N LYS A 82 8.66 -11.34 -12.69
CA LYS A 82 9.98 -11.23 -12.05
C LYS A 82 9.90 -10.48 -10.72
N HIS A 83 9.19 -9.36 -10.70
CA HIS A 83 9.02 -8.54 -9.51
C HIS A 83 8.27 -9.31 -8.42
N LEU A 84 7.12 -9.91 -8.73
CA LEU A 84 6.30 -10.62 -7.75
C LEU A 84 6.99 -11.87 -7.20
N SER A 85 7.71 -12.62 -8.04
CA SER A 85 8.55 -13.73 -7.57
C SER A 85 9.64 -13.26 -6.62
N HIS A 86 10.27 -12.11 -6.89
CA HIS A 86 11.25 -11.49 -6.01
C HIS A 86 10.63 -11.01 -4.69
N ILE A 87 9.46 -10.38 -4.75
CA ILE A 87 8.69 -9.93 -3.56
C ILE A 87 8.32 -11.12 -2.66
N ALA A 88 7.83 -12.23 -3.23
CA ALA A 88 7.50 -13.41 -2.46
C ALA A 88 8.71 -13.93 -1.66
N LYS A 89 9.89 -13.98 -2.29
CA LYS A 89 11.14 -14.36 -1.63
C LYS A 89 11.54 -13.36 -0.54
N MET A 90 11.58 -12.06 -0.84
CA MET A 90 11.98 -11.04 0.14
C MET A 90 11.07 -11.07 1.38
N PHE A 91 9.75 -11.15 1.18
CA PHE A 91 8.78 -11.16 2.28
C PHE A 91 8.92 -12.43 3.13
N SER A 92 9.20 -13.59 2.53
CA SER A 92 9.47 -14.81 3.30
C SER A 92 10.73 -14.71 4.17
N GLU A 93 11.69 -13.85 3.81
CA GLU A 93 12.87 -13.52 4.59
C GLU A 93 12.61 -12.39 5.62
N GLY A 94 11.38 -11.86 5.68
CA GLY A 94 11.01 -10.72 6.54
C GLY A 94 11.50 -9.37 6.01
N ASN A 95 11.95 -9.32 4.75
CA ASN A 95 12.46 -8.10 4.12
C ASN A 95 11.33 -7.38 3.34
N PHE A 96 10.97 -6.18 3.81
CA PHE A 96 9.95 -5.31 3.24
C PHE A 96 10.53 -3.97 2.73
N GLU A 97 11.80 -3.93 2.34
CA GLU A 97 12.46 -2.71 1.88
C GLU A 97 11.78 -2.08 0.66
N ILE A 98 11.29 -2.89 -0.29
CA ILE A 98 10.64 -2.38 -1.50
C ILE A 98 9.35 -1.60 -1.18
N PRO A 99 8.34 -2.13 -0.46
CA PRO A 99 7.18 -1.33 -0.08
C PRO A 99 7.54 -0.15 0.84
N MET A 100 8.53 -0.27 1.72
CA MET A 100 9.01 0.85 2.53
C MET A 100 9.61 1.96 1.66
N PHE A 101 10.42 1.62 0.67
CA PHE A 101 10.99 2.57 -0.29
C PHE A 101 9.90 3.26 -1.13
N ILE A 102 8.93 2.50 -1.66
CA ILE A 102 7.85 3.04 -2.50
C ILE A 102 7.02 4.06 -1.71
N HIS A 103 6.61 3.72 -0.50
CA HIS A 103 5.73 4.53 0.32
C HIS A 103 6.44 5.58 1.19
N ASP A 104 7.79 5.55 1.24
CA ASP A 104 8.60 6.43 2.10
C ASP A 104 8.19 6.38 3.58
N LYS A 105 7.74 5.22 4.01
CA LYS A 105 7.32 4.91 5.38
C LYS A 105 7.18 3.40 5.56
N THR A 106 7.18 2.94 6.81
CA THR A 106 6.89 1.54 7.13
C THR A 106 5.38 1.28 7.01
N PRO A 107 4.92 0.42 6.08
CA PRO A 107 3.52 0.05 5.99
C PRO A 107 3.03 -0.60 7.30
N ARG A 108 1.75 -0.35 7.64
CA ARG A 108 1.11 -1.05 8.76
C ARG A 108 1.20 -2.56 8.55
N GLY A 109 1.26 -3.31 9.63
CA GLY A 109 1.40 -4.77 9.60
C GLY A 109 2.84 -5.26 9.42
N VAL A 110 3.72 -4.53 8.69
CA VAL A 110 5.09 -4.96 8.39
C VAL A 110 5.91 -5.35 9.64
N PRO A 111 5.90 -4.59 10.75
CA PRO A 111 6.68 -5.00 11.93
C PRO A 111 6.29 -6.38 12.46
N MET A 112 4.98 -6.67 12.51
CA MET A 112 4.48 -7.96 12.98
C MET A 112 4.70 -9.06 11.94
N MET A 113 4.56 -8.77 10.64
CA MET A 113 4.87 -9.73 9.57
C MET A 113 6.35 -10.12 9.59
N SER A 114 7.26 -9.18 9.88
CA SER A 114 8.68 -9.47 10.03
C SER A 114 8.98 -10.30 11.30
N GLU A 115 8.31 -10.01 12.41
CA GLU A 115 8.41 -10.78 13.66
C GLU A 115 7.95 -12.23 13.48
N LEU A 116 6.84 -12.42 12.75
CA LEU A 116 6.20 -13.73 12.53
C LEU A 116 6.56 -14.36 11.18
N ARG A 117 7.63 -13.95 10.52
CA ARG A 117 8.00 -14.38 9.17
C ARG A 117 8.01 -15.90 8.98
N ASP A 118 8.48 -16.65 9.98
CA ASP A 118 8.58 -18.12 9.93
C ASP A 118 7.20 -18.82 9.99
N GLN A 119 6.11 -18.06 10.18
CA GLN A 119 4.73 -18.54 10.26
C GLN A 119 3.85 -18.01 9.13
N ILE A 120 4.42 -17.24 8.19
CA ILE A 120 3.72 -16.66 7.04
C ILE A 120 4.35 -17.23 5.78
N TYR A 121 3.52 -17.70 4.86
CA TYR A 121 3.94 -18.29 3.61
C TYR A 121 3.56 -17.37 2.44
N TYR A 122 4.41 -17.31 1.43
CA TYR A 122 4.30 -16.42 0.28
C TYR A 122 4.53 -17.22 -1.00
N ASP A 123 3.46 -17.56 -1.70
CA ASP A 123 3.51 -18.36 -2.92
C ASP A 123 3.31 -17.46 -4.15
N PHE A 124 4.31 -17.43 -5.02
CA PHE A 124 4.18 -16.77 -6.31
C PHE A 124 3.47 -17.70 -7.30
N GLU A 125 2.44 -17.15 -7.96
CA GLU A 125 1.68 -17.84 -9.00
C GLU A 125 1.65 -16.97 -10.27
N PRO A 126 2.13 -17.48 -11.43
CA PRO A 126 2.03 -16.76 -12.69
C PRO A 126 0.58 -16.72 -13.18
N MET A 127 0.20 -15.60 -13.82
CA MET A 127 -1.10 -15.40 -14.47
C MET A 127 -0.88 -14.98 -15.94
N ASP A 128 -1.91 -15.08 -16.77
CA ASP A 128 -1.79 -14.75 -18.21
C ASP A 128 -1.37 -13.30 -18.44
N SER A 129 -1.86 -12.35 -17.62
CA SER A 129 -1.53 -10.92 -17.68
C SER A 129 -0.36 -10.51 -16.79
N GLY A 130 0.13 -11.38 -15.90
CA GLY A 130 1.14 -11.02 -14.90
C GLY A 130 1.36 -12.11 -13.87
N GLY A 131 1.01 -11.84 -12.61
CA GLY A 131 1.13 -12.81 -11.52
C GLY A 131 0.46 -12.36 -10.24
N ARG A 132 0.49 -13.24 -9.24
CA ARG A 132 0.06 -12.94 -7.90
C ARG A 132 0.96 -13.57 -6.85
N VAL A 133 0.98 -12.97 -5.67
CA VAL A 133 1.57 -13.55 -4.46
C VAL A 133 0.43 -13.89 -3.50
N ARG A 134 0.23 -15.16 -3.24
CA ARG A 134 -0.66 -15.68 -2.19
C ARG A 134 0.08 -15.61 -0.86
N ILE A 135 -0.53 -14.93 0.12
CA ILE A 135 0.01 -14.79 1.48
C ILE A 135 -0.93 -15.58 2.38
N HIS A 136 -0.41 -16.57 3.12
CA HIS A 136 -1.26 -17.37 4.01
C HIS A 136 -0.55 -17.77 5.29
N THR A 137 -1.33 -17.98 6.34
CA THR A 137 -0.87 -18.36 7.67
C THR A 137 -2.01 -18.97 8.49
N SER A 138 -1.68 -19.84 9.43
CA SER A 138 -2.63 -20.32 10.47
C SER A 138 -2.58 -19.49 11.76
N ASN A 139 -1.65 -18.54 11.88
CA ASN A 139 -1.51 -17.69 13.06
C ASN A 139 -2.43 -16.48 12.96
N ALA A 140 -3.41 -16.36 13.86
CA ALA A 140 -4.38 -15.26 13.85
C ALA A 140 -3.75 -13.86 13.95
N ARG A 141 -2.63 -13.69 14.70
CA ARG A 141 -1.90 -12.41 14.77
C ARG A 141 -1.24 -12.07 13.43
N ALA A 142 -0.72 -13.09 12.74
CA ALA A 142 -0.13 -12.91 11.42
C ALA A 142 -1.21 -12.60 10.36
N VAL A 143 -2.40 -13.21 10.43
CA VAL A 143 -3.55 -12.86 9.56
C VAL A 143 -3.88 -11.38 9.70
N GLU A 144 -4.03 -10.87 10.94
CA GLU A 144 -4.34 -9.44 11.15
C GLU A 144 -3.22 -8.53 10.63
N ALA A 145 -1.95 -8.89 10.82
CA ALA A 145 -0.82 -8.13 10.30
C ALA A 145 -0.82 -8.07 8.76
N VAL A 146 -1.12 -9.18 8.08
CA VAL A 146 -1.30 -9.26 6.63
C VAL A 146 -2.48 -8.37 6.19
N HIS A 147 -3.60 -8.42 6.92
CA HIS A 147 -4.76 -7.57 6.63
C HIS A 147 -4.44 -6.08 6.79
N GLU A 148 -3.71 -5.67 7.84
CA GLU A 148 -3.26 -4.29 8.00
C GLU A 148 -2.36 -3.83 6.85
N PHE A 149 -1.44 -4.70 6.41
CA PHE A 149 -0.57 -4.44 5.27
C PHE A 149 -1.37 -4.27 3.98
N LEU A 150 -2.30 -5.17 3.69
CA LEU A 150 -3.12 -5.10 2.46
C LEU A 150 -4.06 -3.89 2.47
N ARG A 151 -4.72 -3.56 3.59
CA ARG A 151 -5.53 -2.33 3.73
C ARG A 151 -4.70 -1.07 3.50
N PHE A 152 -3.47 -1.06 3.98
CA PHE A 152 -2.54 0.03 3.71
C PHE A 152 -2.27 0.14 2.20
N GLN A 153 -1.97 -0.97 1.51
CA GLN A 153 -1.73 -0.99 0.07
C GLN A 153 -2.97 -0.52 -0.73
N ILE A 154 -4.17 -1.01 -0.39
CA ILE A 154 -5.44 -0.58 -1.01
C ILE A 154 -5.59 0.95 -0.92
N THR A 155 -5.32 1.51 0.27
CA THR A 155 -5.45 2.95 0.52
C THR A 155 -4.43 3.77 -0.26
N GLU A 156 -3.16 3.38 -0.23
CA GLU A 156 -2.07 4.14 -0.84
C GLU A 156 -2.10 4.06 -2.38
N HIS A 157 -2.44 2.89 -2.92
CA HIS A 157 -2.57 2.68 -4.38
C HIS A 157 -3.96 3.05 -4.92
N GLN A 158 -4.93 3.36 -4.04
CA GLN A 158 -6.30 3.76 -4.41
C GLN A 158 -6.98 2.73 -5.33
N THR A 159 -6.77 1.43 -5.09
CA THR A 159 -7.27 0.36 -5.97
C THR A 159 -8.78 0.17 -5.90
N GLY A 160 -9.42 0.61 -4.82
CA GLY A 160 -10.85 0.41 -4.60
C GLY A 160 -11.24 -1.02 -4.19
N ASP A 161 -10.28 -1.88 -3.92
CA ASP A 161 -10.54 -3.24 -3.44
C ASP A 161 -11.24 -3.25 -2.06
N PRO A 162 -12.01 -4.30 -1.72
CA PRO A 162 -12.68 -4.43 -0.43
C PRO A 162 -11.70 -4.42 0.75
N MET A 163 -12.03 -3.69 1.82
CA MET A 163 -11.23 -3.56 3.05
C MET A 163 -11.44 -4.71 4.04
N SER A 164 -12.28 -5.69 3.71
CA SER A 164 -12.57 -6.87 4.53
C SER A 164 -12.54 -8.13 3.68
N PRO A 165 -12.22 -9.30 4.27
CA PRO A 165 -12.39 -10.57 3.59
C PRO A 165 -13.84 -10.75 3.11
N PRO A 166 -14.08 -11.49 2.02
CA PRO A 166 -15.42 -11.89 1.65
C PRO A 166 -16.04 -12.68 2.82
N ASP A 167 -17.33 -12.47 3.07
CA ASP A 167 -18.04 -13.20 4.09
C ASP A 167 -17.86 -14.71 3.86
N SER A 168 -17.38 -15.42 4.89
CA SER A 168 -17.35 -16.88 4.83
C SER A 168 -18.77 -17.37 4.60
N PRO A 169 -19.02 -18.27 3.64
CA PRO A 169 -20.37 -18.82 3.46
C PRO A 169 -20.82 -19.37 4.80
N ALA A 170 -22.03 -18.95 5.23
CA ALA A 170 -22.65 -19.44 6.45
C ALA A 170 -22.65 -20.99 6.40
N LYS A 171 -22.06 -21.62 7.41
CA LYS A 171 -22.05 -23.07 7.58
C LYS A 171 -23.45 -23.58 7.87
#